data_ee0940cb074849c3a2cf6dc210827f54
#
_entry.id   ee0940cb074849c3a2cf6dc210827f54
#
_cell.length_a   1.000
_cell.length_b   1.000
_cell.length_c   1.000
_cell.angle_alpha   90.00
_cell.angle_beta   90.00
_cell.angle_gamma   90.00
#
_symmetry.space_group_name_H-M   'P 1'
#
loop_
_entity.id
_entity.type
_entity.pdbx_description
1 polymer ?
#
loop_
_entity_poly.entity_id
_entity_poly.type
_entity_poly.pdbx_seq_one_letter_code
_entity_poly.pdbx_strand_id
1 'polypeptide(L)'
;GMVGALAVQNANKRWNVVTASLWVWAINVLVVAIFALSNCDSFEELAICALFYGGLNGLLPALIASGALPVLEGACKVTTHIRLLELANPNEPALHELLNRAPGTYMHSIMVANLAEAAAQAIGADSMLCRAGAYYHDLGKMRQPNMFVENQTGHENPHDKLPPALSAMIVISHIKLGQEMAKKYKLPPEIAKFIPEHHGTNLASFFYQKAKMQDDEPVFAEDFRYPGPRPQSKETAIVMMCDGIEAASRTLPVPNRENLKNLIDKIVSGIINNRQLDECPLSMRDINTVKASILRSLTSHYHNRVAYPDSKTMGKRSATSAPSVPQAAATSSEDVKAKTATEAKKKDS
;
A
#
# COMPACT_ATOMS: atom_id res chain seq x y z
N GLY A 1 -4.76 0.28 35.66
CA GLY A 1 -4.35 1.43 34.83
C GLY A 1 -3.04 1.18 34.08
N MET A 2 -1.88 1.18 34.79
CA MET A 2 -0.55 1.11 34.17
C MET A 2 -0.30 -0.14 33.31
N VAL A 3 -0.73 -1.33 33.77
CA VAL A 3 -0.58 -2.58 33.01
C VAL A 3 -1.39 -2.57 31.72
N GLY A 4 -2.63 -2.04 31.74
CA GLY A 4 -3.43 -1.89 30.53
C GLY A 4 -2.79 -0.94 29.52
N ALA A 5 -2.25 0.20 29.98
CA ALA A 5 -1.56 1.16 29.14
C ALA A 5 -0.32 0.56 28.46
N LEU A 6 0.52 -0.17 29.22
CA LEU A 6 1.70 -0.86 28.68
C LEU A 6 1.34 -1.98 27.70
N ALA A 7 0.28 -2.73 27.97
CA ALA A 7 -0.16 -3.83 27.10
C ALA A 7 -0.74 -3.35 25.77
N VAL A 8 -1.26 -2.10 25.70
CA VAL A 8 -1.87 -1.52 24.49
C VAL A 8 -0.91 -0.60 23.73
N GLN A 9 0.24 -0.24 24.31
CA GLN A 9 1.18 0.72 23.75
C GLN A 9 1.60 0.40 22.27
N ASN A 10 1.65 -0.89 21.91
CA ASN A 10 1.99 -1.37 20.56
C ASN A 10 0.86 -2.15 19.89
N ALA A 11 -0.40 -1.82 20.21
CA ALA A 11 -1.56 -2.52 19.67
C ALA A 11 -1.77 -2.21 18.19
N ASN A 12 -1.36 -3.14 17.32
CA ASN A 12 -1.51 -3.03 15.86
C ASN A 12 -2.77 -3.74 15.34
N LYS A 13 -3.55 -4.39 16.20
CA LYS A 13 -4.79 -5.09 15.85
C LYS A 13 -5.81 -4.89 16.98
N ARG A 14 -7.10 -4.85 16.64
CA ARG A 14 -8.18 -4.79 17.65
C ARG A 14 -8.07 -5.95 18.65
N TRP A 15 -7.61 -7.12 18.20
CA TRP A 15 -7.38 -8.27 19.06
C TRP A 15 -6.33 -8.02 20.16
N ASN A 16 -5.37 -7.14 19.94
CA ASN A 16 -4.37 -6.79 20.97
C ASN A 16 -5.01 -6.05 22.14
N VAL A 17 -6.08 -5.29 21.91
CA VAL A 17 -6.86 -4.64 22.97
C VAL A 17 -7.58 -5.69 23.82
N VAL A 18 -8.13 -6.73 23.15
CA VAL A 18 -8.78 -7.85 23.84
C VAL A 18 -7.76 -8.65 24.66
N THR A 19 -6.58 -8.96 24.12
CA THR A 19 -5.53 -9.66 24.87
C THR A 19 -5.00 -8.84 26.05
N ALA A 20 -4.86 -7.52 25.88
CA ALA A 20 -4.49 -6.62 26.96
C ALA A 20 -5.52 -6.64 28.09
N SER A 21 -6.82 -6.76 27.78
CA SER A 21 -7.89 -6.86 28.78
C SER A 21 -7.81 -8.15 29.61
N LEU A 22 -7.35 -9.26 29.00
CA LEU A 22 -7.12 -10.50 29.75
C LEU A 22 -6.01 -10.37 30.79
N TRP A 23 -4.94 -9.63 30.48
CA TRP A 23 -3.90 -9.33 31.47
C TRP A 23 -4.42 -8.44 32.61
N VAL A 24 -5.24 -7.43 32.27
CA VAL A 24 -5.87 -6.57 33.28
C VAL A 24 -6.82 -7.39 34.13
N TRP A 25 -7.61 -8.28 33.52
CA TRP A 25 -8.49 -9.20 34.22
C TRP A 25 -7.73 -10.11 35.20
N ALA A 26 -6.65 -10.77 34.75
CA ALA A 26 -5.85 -11.66 35.58
C ALA A 26 -5.27 -10.94 36.82
N ILE A 27 -4.75 -9.72 36.63
CA ILE A 27 -4.23 -8.90 37.74
C ILE A 27 -5.37 -8.46 38.67
N ASN A 28 -6.53 -8.06 38.14
CA ASN A 28 -7.66 -7.68 38.97
C ASN A 28 -8.18 -8.87 39.81
N VAL A 29 -8.27 -10.07 39.22
CA VAL A 29 -8.61 -11.30 39.94
C VAL A 29 -7.62 -11.55 41.07
N LEU A 30 -6.31 -11.42 40.82
CA LEU A 30 -5.28 -11.61 41.85
C LEU A 30 -5.41 -10.58 42.97
N VAL A 31 -5.59 -9.31 42.65
CA VAL A 31 -5.73 -8.23 43.66
C VAL A 31 -6.99 -8.44 44.47
N VAL A 32 -8.14 -8.75 43.86
CA VAL A 32 -9.40 -9.01 44.57
C VAL A 32 -9.27 -10.26 45.43
N ALA A 33 -8.61 -11.33 44.97
CA ALA A 33 -8.37 -12.54 45.74
C ALA A 33 -7.52 -12.23 47.01
N ILE A 34 -6.44 -11.42 46.90
CA ILE A 34 -5.63 -11.01 48.05
C ILE A 34 -6.45 -10.22 49.06
N PHE A 35 -7.30 -9.28 48.59
CA PHE A 35 -8.18 -8.49 49.46
C PHE A 35 -9.24 -9.36 50.13
N ALA A 36 -9.82 -10.29 49.40
CA ALA A 36 -10.87 -11.15 49.89
C ALA A 36 -10.37 -12.19 50.90
N LEU A 37 -9.12 -12.64 50.80
CA LEU A 37 -8.48 -13.49 51.82
C LEU A 37 -8.50 -12.87 53.22
N SER A 38 -8.55 -11.54 53.33
CA SER A 38 -8.60 -10.84 54.60
C SER A 38 -10.01 -10.52 55.10
N ASN A 39 -11.07 -10.68 54.23
CA ASN A 39 -12.42 -10.18 54.51
C ASN A 39 -13.54 -11.18 54.21
N CYS A 40 -13.25 -12.33 53.61
CA CYS A 40 -14.27 -13.34 53.30
C CYS A 40 -14.11 -14.54 54.22
N ASP A 41 -15.26 -15.01 54.75
CA ASP A 41 -15.30 -16.12 55.69
C ASP A 41 -15.36 -17.49 54.99
N SER A 42 -15.66 -17.53 53.67
CA SER A 42 -15.74 -18.76 52.87
C SER A 42 -14.99 -18.73 51.55
N PHE A 43 -14.50 -19.88 51.10
CA PHE A 43 -13.86 -20.03 49.82
C PHE A 43 -14.80 -19.73 48.61
N GLU A 44 -16.08 -20.01 48.77
CA GLU A 44 -17.10 -19.75 47.75
C GLU A 44 -17.27 -18.23 47.53
N GLU A 45 -17.37 -17.47 48.62
CA GLU A 45 -17.44 -15.99 48.55
C GLU A 45 -16.17 -15.39 47.94
N LEU A 46 -15.02 -15.93 48.32
CA LEU A 46 -13.74 -15.53 47.72
C LEU A 46 -13.73 -15.75 46.21
N ALA A 47 -14.16 -16.93 45.74
CA ALA A 47 -14.19 -17.28 44.33
C ALA A 47 -15.16 -16.39 43.54
N ILE A 48 -16.35 -16.12 44.09
CA ILE A 48 -17.38 -15.26 43.48
C ILE A 48 -16.82 -13.82 43.39
N CYS A 49 -16.30 -13.28 44.45
CA CYS A 49 -15.72 -11.93 44.50
C CYS A 49 -14.57 -11.79 43.47
N ALA A 50 -13.63 -12.74 43.44
CA ALA A 50 -12.47 -12.68 42.55
C ALA A 50 -12.86 -12.83 41.09
N LEU A 51 -13.69 -13.84 40.74
CA LEU A 51 -14.06 -14.11 39.36
C LEU A 51 -15.10 -13.12 38.82
N PHE A 52 -16.13 -12.81 39.60
CA PHE A 52 -17.21 -11.94 39.12
C PHE A 52 -16.75 -10.46 39.09
N TYR A 53 -16.32 -9.91 40.23
CA TYR A 53 -15.92 -8.49 40.26
C TYR A 53 -14.60 -8.25 39.56
N GLY A 54 -13.61 -9.14 39.71
CA GLY A 54 -12.33 -9.05 38.98
C GLY A 54 -12.53 -9.24 37.47
N GLY A 55 -13.40 -10.18 37.08
CA GLY A 55 -13.76 -10.43 35.67
C GLY A 55 -14.50 -9.26 35.04
N LEU A 56 -15.53 -8.76 35.69
CA LEU A 56 -16.31 -7.63 35.21
C LEU A 56 -15.44 -6.37 35.06
N ASN A 57 -14.59 -6.11 36.04
CA ASN A 57 -13.69 -4.94 36.05
C ASN A 57 -12.55 -5.06 35.03
N GLY A 58 -12.18 -6.25 34.56
CA GLY A 58 -11.20 -6.46 33.50
C GLY A 58 -11.79 -6.38 32.08
N LEU A 59 -12.93 -7.03 31.86
CA LEU A 59 -13.53 -7.17 30.52
C LEU A 59 -14.38 -5.97 30.12
N LEU A 60 -15.17 -5.40 31.03
CA LEU A 60 -16.10 -4.32 30.73
C LEU A 60 -15.40 -3.06 30.16
N PRO A 61 -14.30 -2.57 30.75
CA PRO A 61 -13.58 -1.43 30.19
C PRO A 61 -13.03 -1.69 28.79
N ALA A 62 -12.60 -2.92 28.47
CA ALA A 62 -12.11 -3.27 27.14
C ALA A 62 -13.22 -3.29 26.09
N LEU A 63 -14.39 -3.82 26.45
CA LEU A 63 -15.56 -3.80 25.58
C LEU A 63 -16.04 -2.37 25.31
N ILE A 64 -16.09 -1.55 26.36
CA ILE A 64 -16.45 -0.12 26.25
C ILE A 64 -15.41 0.61 25.39
N ALA A 65 -14.11 0.43 25.65
CA ALA A 65 -13.05 1.08 24.90
C ALA A 65 -13.09 0.68 23.42
N SER A 66 -13.24 -0.63 23.12
CA SER A 66 -13.32 -1.12 21.74
C SER A 66 -14.55 -0.61 20.99
N GLY A 67 -15.70 -0.53 21.68
CA GLY A 67 -16.95 -0.01 21.10
C GLY A 67 -16.98 1.51 20.97
N ALA A 68 -16.36 2.23 21.91
CA ALA A 68 -16.30 3.68 21.88
C ALA A 68 -15.24 4.24 20.91
N LEU A 69 -14.22 3.46 20.57
CA LEU A 69 -13.10 3.92 19.74
C LEU A 69 -13.55 4.55 18.41
N PRO A 70 -14.43 3.93 17.58
CA PRO A 70 -14.88 4.54 16.33
C PRO A 70 -15.66 5.85 16.53
N VAL A 71 -16.42 5.95 17.64
CA VAL A 71 -17.17 7.16 17.99
C VAL A 71 -16.21 8.27 18.39
N LEU A 72 -15.21 7.95 19.19
CA LEU A 72 -14.18 8.90 19.62
C LEU A 72 -13.30 9.36 18.45
N GLU A 73 -12.91 8.46 17.55
CA GLU A 73 -12.21 8.80 16.30
C GLU A 73 -12.99 9.84 15.49
N GLY A 74 -14.30 9.61 15.30
CA GLY A 74 -15.18 10.56 14.59
C GLY A 74 -15.35 11.89 15.31
N ALA A 75 -15.53 11.89 16.63
CA ALA A 75 -15.73 13.08 17.43
C ALA A 75 -14.45 13.95 17.55
N CYS A 76 -13.31 13.30 17.78
CA CYS A 76 -12.01 13.97 17.93
C CYS A 76 -11.31 14.24 16.57
N LYS A 77 -11.83 13.72 15.47
CA LYS A 77 -11.22 13.77 14.13
C LYS A 77 -9.79 13.25 14.12
N VAL A 78 -9.51 12.19 14.89
CA VAL A 78 -8.21 11.54 14.98
C VAL A 78 -8.29 10.19 14.28
N THR A 79 -7.34 9.88 13.44
CA THR A 79 -7.25 8.58 12.77
C THR A 79 -6.28 7.69 13.53
N THR A 80 -6.78 6.61 14.14
CA THR A 80 -5.92 5.67 14.86
C THR A 80 -5.14 4.79 13.89
N HIS A 81 -4.05 4.22 14.38
CA HIS A 81 -3.26 3.25 13.61
C HIS A 81 -4.07 2.02 13.17
N ILE A 82 -5.03 1.60 13.99
CA ILE A 82 -5.97 0.52 13.65
C ILE A 82 -6.84 0.92 12.46
N ARG A 83 -7.35 2.16 12.43
CA ARG A 83 -8.15 2.66 11.31
C ARG A 83 -7.33 2.76 10.02
N LEU A 84 -6.05 3.17 10.11
CA LEU A 84 -5.14 3.17 8.95
C LEU A 84 -4.93 1.75 8.39
N LEU A 85 -4.79 0.73 9.26
CA LEU A 85 -4.69 -0.67 8.84
C LEU A 85 -5.96 -1.18 8.15
N GLU A 86 -7.14 -0.78 8.64
CA GLU A 86 -8.42 -1.10 8.00
C GLU A 86 -8.51 -0.45 6.63
N LEU A 87 -8.16 0.84 6.51
CA LEU A 87 -8.15 1.57 5.25
C LEU A 87 -7.13 1.03 4.24
N ALA A 88 -6.04 0.42 4.71
CA ALA A 88 -5.07 -0.25 3.85
C ALA A 88 -5.50 -1.67 3.40
N ASN A 89 -6.70 -2.13 3.80
CA ASN A 89 -7.22 -3.43 3.40
C ASN A 89 -7.81 -3.36 1.97
N PRO A 90 -7.43 -4.26 1.04
CA PRO A 90 -7.98 -4.30 -0.31
C PRO A 90 -9.50 -4.48 -0.38
N ASN A 91 -10.12 -5.02 0.67
CA ASN A 91 -11.58 -5.22 0.74
C ASN A 91 -12.35 -3.95 1.16
N GLU A 92 -11.67 -2.84 1.48
CA GLU A 92 -12.35 -1.56 1.70
C GLU A 92 -13.13 -1.15 0.44
N PRO A 93 -14.39 -0.69 0.59
CA PRO A 93 -15.28 -0.46 -0.56
C PRO A 93 -14.70 0.46 -1.62
N ALA A 94 -13.96 1.49 -1.22
CA ALA A 94 -13.35 2.43 -2.17
C ALA A 94 -12.21 1.79 -2.96
N LEU A 95 -11.37 0.97 -2.31
CA LEU A 95 -10.27 0.25 -2.98
C LEU A 95 -10.78 -0.86 -3.88
N HIS A 96 -11.83 -1.57 -3.45
CA HIS A 96 -12.49 -2.57 -4.27
C HIS A 96 -13.12 -1.95 -5.52
N GLU A 97 -13.79 -0.78 -5.40
CA GLU A 97 -14.32 -0.05 -6.57
C GLU A 97 -13.18 0.46 -7.46
N LEU A 98 -12.06 0.94 -6.88
CA LEU A 98 -10.86 1.36 -7.64
C LEU A 98 -10.27 0.20 -8.45
N LEU A 99 -10.10 -0.97 -7.84
CA LEU A 99 -9.61 -2.18 -8.52
C LEU A 99 -10.48 -2.56 -9.72
N ASN A 100 -11.80 -2.51 -9.56
CA ASN A 100 -12.73 -2.93 -10.61
C ASN A 100 -12.85 -1.91 -11.75
N ARG A 101 -12.78 -0.61 -11.47
CA ARG A 101 -12.95 0.45 -12.47
C ARG A 101 -11.67 0.94 -13.11
N ALA A 102 -10.58 0.99 -12.33
CA ALA A 102 -9.29 1.52 -12.74
C ALA A 102 -8.15 0.64 -12.23
N PRO A 103 -8.04 -0.61 -12.72
CA PRO A 103 -7.06 -1.58 -12.22
C PRO A 103 -5.61 -1.10 -12.37
N GLY A 104 -5.30 -0.36 -13.42
CA GLY A 104 -3.98 0.24 -13.62
C GLY A 104 -3.62 1.25 -12.53
N THR A 105 -4.57 2.15 -12.19
CA THR A 105 -4.42 3.11 -11.09
C THR A 105 -4.30 2.39 -9.74
N TYR A 106 -5.07 1.32 -9.53
CA TYR A 106 -4.95 0.51 -8.30
C TYR A 106 -3.54 -0.10 -8.16
N MET A 107 -3.01 -0.71 -9.22
CA MET A 107 -1.65 -1.28 -9.21
C MET A 107 -0.57 -0.21 -9.03
N HIS A 108 -0.72 0.95 -9.66
CA HIS A 108 0.12 2.12 -9.44
C HIS A 108 0.11 2.54 -7.96
N SER A 109 -1.07 2.70 -7.38
CA SER A 109 -1.22 3.09 -5.97
C SER A 109 -0.57 2.10 -5.00
N ILE A 110 -0.61 0.78 -5.28
CA ILE A 110 0.12 -0.23 -4.50
C ILE A 110 1.64 0.00 -4.57
N MET A 111 2.17 0.27 -5.76
CA MET A 111 3.61 0.50 -5.93
C MET A 111 4.05 1.78 -5.22
N VAL A 112 3.31 2.87 -5.37
CA VAL A 112 3.54 4.13 -4.65
C VAL A 112 3.48 3.90 -3.15
N ALA A 113 2.49 3.14 -2.65
CA ALA A 113 2.35 2.82 -1.23
C ALA A 113 3.56 2.06 -0.66
N ASN A 114 4.07 1.07 -1.40
CA ASN A 114 5.26 0.31 -0.98
C ASN A 114 6.52 1.19 -0.94
N LEU A 115 6.69 2.09 -1.91
CA LEU A 115 7.80 3.04 -1.94
C LEU A 115 7.69 4.05 -0.80
N ALA A 116 6.50 4.61 -0.59
CA ALA A 116 6.24 5.64 0.41
C ALA A 116 6.37 5.09 1.84
N GLU A 117 5.88 3.89 2.11
CA GLU A 117 6.04 3.22 3.40
C GLU A 117 7.52 3.02 3.75
N ALA A 118 8.31 2.46 2.83
CA ALA A 118 9.74 2.25 3.03
C ALA A 118 10.52 3.57 3.20
N ALA A 119 10.12 4.61 2.48
CA ALA A 119 10.72 5.94 2.58
C ALA A 119 10.39 6.62 3.91
N ALA A 120 9.13 6.53 4.35
CA ALA A 120 8.67 7.07 5.63
C ALA A 120 9.37 6.40 6.81
N GLN A 121 9.47 5.05 6.80
CA GLN A 121 10.22 4.30 7.83
C GLN A 121 11.68 4.77 7.93
N ALA A 122 12.32 5.05 6.80
CA ALA A 122 13.72 5.46 6.77
C ALA A 122 14.01 6.81 7.45
N ILE A 123 13.01 7.68 7.58
CA ILE A 123 13.11 9.00 8.22
C ILE A 123 12.32 9.13 9.52
N GLY A 124 11.68 8.04 9.99
CA GLY A 124 10.86 8.05 11.20
C GLY A 124 9.54 8.81 11.05
N ALA A 125 9.00 8.95 9.83
CA ALA A 125 7.66 9.46 9.57
C ALA A 125 6.61 8.33 9.70
N ASP A 126 5.31 8.67 9.72
CA ASP A 126 4.24 7.68 9.82
C ASP A 126 4.12 6.88 8.51
N SER A 127 4.75 5.70 8.52
CA SER A 127 4.79 4.80 7.37
C SER A 127 3.42 4.23 7.01
N MET A 128 2.56 4.01 8.03
CA MET A 128 1.22 3.47 7.81
C MET A 128 0.27 4.52 7.22
N LEU A 129 0.41 5.77 7.66
CA LEU A 129 -0.30 6.90 7.06
C LEU A 129 0.13 7.12 5.61
N CYS A 130 1.44 7.04 5.31
CA CYS A 130 1.95 7.10 3.93
C CYS A 130 1.35 5.98 3.06
N ARG A 131 1.36 4.73 3.57
CA ARG A 131 0.81 3.58 2.85
C ARG A 131 -0.68 3.75 2.57
N ALA A 132 -1.47 4.04 3.60
CA ALA A 132 -2.91 4.26 3.47
C ALA A 132 -3.21 5.46 2.56
N GLY A 133 -2.53 6.60 2.74
CA GLY A 133 -2.70 7.78 1.90
C GLY A 133 -2.41 7.53 0.43
N ALA A 134 -1.34 6.78 0.15
CA ALA A 134 -0.97 6.40 -1.21
C ALA A 134 -2.01 5.51 -1.91
N TYR A 135 -2.75 4.67 -1.18
CA TYR A 135 -3.83 3.89 -1.81
C TYR A 135 -4.98 4.74 -2.34
N TYR A 136 -5.21 5.92 -1.75
CA TYR A 136 -6.36 6.78 -2.06
C TYR A 136 -6.01 8.06 -2.83
N HIS A 137 -4.72 8.38 -3.02
CA HIS A 137 -4.31 9.65 -3.62
C HIS A 137 -4.95 9.90 -4.99
N ASP A 138 -5.10 8.84 -5.77
CA ASP A 138 -5.60 8.84 -7.15
C ASP A 138 -7.05 8.35 -7.32
N LEU A 139 -7.83 8.32 -6.24
CA LEU A 139 -9.19 7.79 -6.21
C LEU A 139 -10.11 8.40 -7.28
N GLY A 140 -9.89 9.67 -7.64
CA GLY A 140 -10.69 10.39 -8.63
C GLY A 140 -10.55 9.88 -10.06
N LYS A 141 -9.47 9.19 -10.40
CA LYS A 141 -9.23 8.59 -11.72
C LYS A 141 -10.28 7.53 -12.09
N MET A 142 -10.96 6.92 -11.09
CA MET A 142 -12.06 5.99 -11.32
C MET A 142 -13.23 6.54 -12.13
N ARG A 143 -13.40 7.86 -12.19
CA ARG A 143 -14.50 8.49 -12.94
C ARG A 143 -14.32 8.40 -14.45
N GLN A 144 -13.08 8.52 -14.90
CA GLN A 144 -12.71 8.49 -16.32
C GLN A 144 -11.40 7.72 -16.50
N PRO A 145 -11.36 6.40 -16.18
CA PRO A 145 -10.11 5.64 -16.13
C PRO A 145 -9.35 5.64 -17.46
N ASN A 146 -10.03 5.59 -18.58
CA ASN A 146 -9.42 5.56 -19.92
C ASN A 146 -8.65 6.85 -20.28
N MET A 147 -8.86 7.95 -19.53
CA MET A 147 -8.09 9.19 -19.71
C MET A 147 -6.71 9.12 -19.04
N PHE A 148 -6.40 8.06 -18.31
CA PHE A 148 -5.12 7.88 -17.63
C PHE A 148 -4.36 6.70 -18.22
N VAL A 149 -3.10 6.95 -18.61
CA VAL A 149 -2.28 6.02 -19.40
C VAL A 149 -2.14 4.63 -18.77
N GLU A 150 -2.11 4.55 -17.47
CA GLU A 150 -1.99 3.30 -16.73
C GLU A 150 -3.22 2.38 -16.85
N ASN A 151 -4.38 2.92 -17.27
CA ASN A 151 -5.61 2.15 -17.50
C ASN A 151 -5.92 1.93 -18.99
N GLN A 152 -5.09 2.47 -19.89
CA GLN A 152 -5.31 2.31 -21.33
C GLN A 152 -4.85 0.92 -21.78
N THR A 153 -5.72 0.18 -22.46
CA THR A 153 -5.44 -1.16 -23.01
C THR A 153 -5.23 -1.16 -24.52
N GLY A 154 -5.45 0.00 -25.19
CA GLY A 154 -5.34 0.17 -26.63
C GLY A 154 -4.14 1.00 -27.07
N HIS A 155 -3.92 1.07 -28.40
CA HIS A 155 -2.83 1.86 -28.98
C HIS A 155 -3.18 3.36 -29.17
N GLU A 156 -4.45 3.74 -29.09
CA GLU A 156 -4.88 5.14 -29.25
C GLU A 156 -5.03 5.81 -27.88
N ASN A 157 -4.29 6.91 -27.69
CA ASN A 157 -4.46 7.75 -26.50
C ASN A 157 -5.61 8.75 -26.76
N PRO A 158 -6.70 8.77 -25.95
CA PRO A 158 -7.80 9.72 -26.12
C PRO A 158 -7.35 11.18 -26.16
N HIS A 159 -6.25 11.53 -25.47
CA HIS A 159 -5.70 12.89 -25.46
C HIS A 159 -5.08 13.34 -26.78
N ASP A 160 -4.83 12.44 -27.72
CA ASP A 160 -4.30 12.82 -29.04
C ASP A 160 -5.35 13.51 -29.91
N LYS A 161 -6.64 13.27 -29.63
CA LYS A 161 -7.79 13.87 -30.32
C LYS A 161 -8.33 15.13 -29.64
N LEU A 162 -7.74 15.55 -28.50
CA LEU A 162 -8.21 16.66 -27.70
C LEU A 162 -7.21 17.83 -27.72
N PRO A 163 -7.71 19.08 -27.64
CA PRO A 163 -6.83 20.22 -27.37
C PRO A 163 -6.04 20.01 -26.07
N PRO A 164 -4.75 20.45 -26.00
CA PRO A 164 -3.92 20.28 -24.83
C PRO A 164 -4.52 20.88 -23.54
N ALA A 165 -5.15 22.05 -23.63
CA ALA A 165 -5.82 22.68 -22.48
C ALA A 165 -6.98 21.82 -21.93
N LEU A 166 -7.81 21.24 -22.81
CA LEU A 166 -8.88 20.33 -22.40
C LEU A 166 -8.32 19.06 -21.78
N SER A 167 -7.26 18.51 -22.34
CA SER A 167 -6.54 17.35 -21.79
C SER A 167 -6.00 17.61 -20.38
N ALA A 168 -5.38 18.78 -20.18
CA ALA A 168 -4.89 19.20 -18.86
C ALA A 168 -6.04 19.32 -17.85
N MET A 169 -7.14 19.97 -18.24
CA MET A 169 -8.32 20.12 -17.40
C MET A 169 -8.91 18.75 -16.98
N ILE A 170 -9.00 17.79 -17.89
CA ILE A 170 -9.48 16.45 -17.60
C ILE A 170 -8.57 15.76 -16.60
N VAL A 171 -7.24 15.81 -16.82
CA VAL A 171 -6.28 15.17 -15.92
C VAL A 171 -6.30 15.85 -14.53
N ILE A 172 -6.29 17.19 -14.46
CA ILE A 172 -6.34 17.93 -13.20
C ILE A 172 -7.64 17.66 -12.43
N SER A 173 -8.75 17.43 -13.14
CA SER A 173 -10.06 17.21 -12.53
C SER A 173 -10.13 16.01 -11.57
N HIS A 174 -9.18 15.03 -11.68
CA HIS A 174 -9.17 13.88 -10.77
C HIS A 174 -9.01 14.29 -9.31
N ILE A 175 -8.38 15.44 -9.04
CA ILE A 175 -8.25 15.99 -7.68
C ILE A 175 -9.65 16.29 -7.09
N LYS A 176 -10.46 17.07 -7.81
CA LYS A 176 -11.81 17.41 -7.38
C LYS A 176 -12.69 16.17 -7.26
N LEU A 177 -12.66 15.31 -8.27
CA LEU A 177 -13.42 14.07 -8.28
C LEU A 177 -12.99 13.12 -7.15
N GLY A 178 -11.69 13.06 -6.85
CA GLY A 178 -11.16 12.30 -5.74
C GLY A 178 -11.63 12.81 -4.38
N GLN A 179 -11.66 14.13 -4.18
CA GLN A 179 -12.20 14.74 -2.96
C GLN A 179 -13.71 14.46 -2.79
N GLU A 180 -14.49 14.46 -3.87
CA GLU A 180 -15.90 14.07 -3.85
C GLU A 180 -16.05 12.58 -3.46
N MET A 181 -15.19 11.72 -3.98
CA MET A 181 -15.19 10.30 -3.62
C MET A 181 -14.72 10.07 -2.18
N ALA A 182 -13.73 10.82 -1.69
CA ALA A 182 -13.32 10.76 -0.29
C ALA A 182 -14.50 11.08 0.66
N LYS A 183 -15.34 12.05 0.31
CA LYS A 183 -16.58 12.35 1.05
C LYS A 183 -17.60 11.22 0.94
N LYS A 184 -17.81 10.64 -0.26
CA LYS A 184 -18.72 9.51 -0.50
C LYS A 184 -18.36 8.30 0.37
N TYR A 185 -17.05 7.97 0.46
CA TYR A 185 -16.55 6.84 1.25
C TYR A 185 -16.22 7.19 2.70
N LYS A 186 -16.49 8.42 3.13
CA LYS A 186 -16.24 8.91 4.49
C LYS A 186 -14.78 8.67 4.94
N LEU A 187 -13.84 8.95 4.03
CA LEU A 187 -12.42 8.85 4.36
C LEU A 187 -12.04 9.87 5.43
N PRO A 188 -11.18 9.49 6.39
CA PRO A 188 -10.66 10.42 7.38
C PRO A 188 -9.95 11.62 6.71
N PRO A 189 -9.98 12.82 7.34
CA PRO A 189 -9.32 14.01 6.81
C PRO A 189 -7.83 13.80 6.53
N GLU A 190 -7.14 13.02 7.38
CA GLU A 190 -5.71 12.69 7.24
C GLU A 190 -5.41 11.90 5.98
N ILE A 191 -6.35 11.08 5.49
CA ILE A 191 -6.23 10.35 4.22
C ILE A 191 -6.68 11.22 3.06
N ALA A 192 -7.79 11.94 3.23
CA ALA A 192 -8.35 12.77 2.16
C ALA A 192 -7.40 13.87 1.68
N LYS A 193 -6.51 14.39 2.55
CA LYS A 193 -5.51 15.41 2.19
C LYS A 193 -4.46 14.93 1.18
N PHE A 194 -4.19 13.63 1.08
CA PHE A 194 -3.25 13.11 0.08
C PHE A 194 -3.75 13.37 -1.35
N ILE A 195 -5.07 13.44 -1.56
CA ILE A 195 -5.66 13.66 -2.88
C ILE A 195 -5.26 15.02 -3.48
N PRO A 196 -5.44 16.17 -2.81
CA PRO A 196 -5.00 17.44 -3.37
C PRO A 196 -3.49 17.69 -3.23
N GLU A 197 -2.84 17.14 -2.20
CA GLU A 197 -1.45 17.48 -1.87
C GLU A 197 -0.42 16.71 -2.69
N HIS A 198 -0.75 15.51 -3.26
CA HIS A 198 0.25 14.71 -3.98
C HIS A 198 0.74 15.34 -5.30
N HIS A 199 -0.03 16.23 -5.88
CA HIS A 199 0.42 17.06 -7.00
C HIS A 199 0.75 18.51 -6.60
N GLY A 200 0.29 18.96 -5.42
CA GLY A 200 0.48 20.32 -4.95
C GLY A 200 -0.01 21.35 -5.98
N THR A 201 0.87 22.30 -6.29
CA THR A 201 0.66 23.34 -7.33
C THR A 201 1.53 23.10 -8.55
N ASN A 202 1.96 21.85 -8.79
CA ASN A 202 2.79 21.51 -9.95
C ASN A 202 2.08 21.81 -11.27
N LEU A 203 2.86 21.96 -12.31
CA LEU A 203 2.41 22.16 -13.67
C LEU A 203 2.16 20.82 -14.36
N ALA A 204 1.05 20.66 -15.07
CA ALA A 204 0.82 19.55 -15.99
C ALA A 204 1.70 19.74 -17.25
N SER A 205 3.02 19.57 -17.05
CA SER A 205 4.09 20.04 -17.95
C SER A 205 3.97 19.48 -19.37
N PHE A 206 3.53 18.23 -19.52
CA PHE A 206 3.37 17.62 -20.84
C PHE A 206 2.35 18.39 -21.69
N PHE A 207 1.16 18.66 -21.15
CA PHE A 207 0.11 19.36 -21.89
C PHE A 207 0.43 20.84 -22.08
N TYR A 208 1.08 21.47 -21.08
CA TYR A 208 1.54 22.84 -21.22
C TYR A 208 2.55 23.01 -22.34
N GLN A 209 3.52 22.09 -22.44
CA GLN A 209 4.51 22.11 -23.51
C GLN A 209 3.87 21.82 -24.88
N LYS A 210 2.94 20.87 -24.92
CA LYS A 210 2.18 20.54 -26.14
C LYS A 210 1.35 21.74 -26.62
N ALA A 211 0.70 22.47 -25.69
CA ALA A 211 -0.03 23.70 -26.02
C ALA A 211 0.89 24.79 -26.60
N LYS A 212 2.03 25.03 -25.96
CA LYS A 212 3.03 26.00 -26.47
C LYS A 212 3.57 25.70 -27.86
N MET A 213 3.53 24.44 -28.30
CA MET A 213 4.00 24.05 -29.63
C MET A 213 2.90 24.12 -30.69
N GLN A 214 1.62 24.13 -30.27
CA GLN A 214 0.48 24.06 -31.20
C GLN A 214 -0.28 25.38 -31.35
N ASP A 215 -0.23 26.25 -30.34
CA ASP A 215 -0.97 27.49 -30.32
C ASP A 215 -0.08 28.68 -30.69
N ASP A 216 -0.53 29.51 -31.63
CA ASP A 216 0.08 30.81 -31.94
C ASP A 216 -0.29 31.87 -30.89
N GLU A 217 -1.25 31.58 -29.99
CA GLU A 217 -1.68 32.47 -28.90
C GLU A 217 -0.88 32.25 -27.60
N PRO A 218 -0.80 33.25 -26.73
CA PRO A 218 -0.13 33.13 -25.44
C PRO A 218 -0.77 32.08 -24.54
N VAL A 219 -0.03 31.04 -24.19
CA VAL A 219 -0.45 29.96 -23.27
C VAL A 219 -0.03 30.34 -21.83
N PHE A 220 -0.99 30.48 -20.93
CA PHE A 220 -0.75 30.82 -19.53
C PHE A 220 -0.47 29.55 -18.71
N ALA A 221 0.62 29.54 -17.95
CA ALA A 221 1.01 28.39 -17.13
C ALA A 221 -0.01 28.06 -16.02
N GLU A 222 -0.72 29.08 -15.55
CA GLU A 222 -1.74 28.99 -14.49
C GLU A 222 -2.87 28.04 -14.85
N ASP A 223 -3.28 28.00 -16.13
CA ASP A 223 -4.37 27.15 -16.63
C ASP A 223 -4.00 25.64 -16.61
N PHE A 224 -2.71 25.35 -16.49
CA PHE A 224 -2.15 24.02 -16.48
C PHE A 224 -1.63 23.59 -15.10
N ARG A 225 -1.88 24.39 -14.05
CA ARG A 225 -1.46 24.05 -12.68
C ARG A 225 -2.52 23.26 -11.93
N TYR A 226 -2.03 22.36 -11.10
CA TYR A 226 -2.86 21.72 -10.10
C TYR A 226 -3.28 22.74 -9.03
N PRO A 227 -4.50 22.60 -8.44
CA PRO A 227 -5.06 23.62 -7.55
C PRO A 227 -4.41 23.70 -6.17
N GLY A 228 -3.58 22.71 -5.80
CA GLY A 228 -3.00 22.60 -4.48
C GLY A 228 -3.99 22.13 -3.40
N PRO A 229 -3.61 22.28 -2.13
CA PRO A 229 -2.41 22.92 -1.61
C PRO A 229 -1.12 22.12 -1.88
N ARG A 230 0.03 22.74 -1.62
CA ARG A 230 1.31 22.03 -1.54
C ARG A 230 1.27 21.04 -0.39
N PRO A 231 2.18 20.01 -0.36
CA PRO A 231 2.29 19.11 0.77
C PRO A 231 2.48 19.84 2.10
N GLN A 232 1.63 19.51 3.08
CA GLN A 232 1.63 20.13 4.41
C GLN A 232 2.31 19.24 5.46
N SER A 233 2.60 17.99 5.14
CA SER A 233 3.24 17.03 6.04
C SER A 233 4.37 16.27 5.35
N LYS A 234 5.22 15.61 6.14
CA LYS A 234 6.27 14.72 5.61
C LYS A 234 5.67 13.61 4.75
N GLU A 235 4.56 13.06 5.20
CA GLU A 235 3.89 11.91 4.58
C GLU A 235 3.34 12.25 3.19
N THR A 236 2.65 13.39 3.05
CA THR A 236 2.12 13.81 1.75
C THR A 236 3.23 14.21 0.77
N ALA A 237 4.32 14.80 1.27
CA ALA A 237 5.50 15.12 0.47
C ALA A 237 6.24 13.85 -0.01
N ILE A 238 6.32 12.79 0.83
CA ILE A 238 6.89 11.50 0.45
C ILE A 238 6.05 10.87 -0.66
N VAL A 239 4.71 10.89 -0.54
CA VAL A 239 3.82 10.34 -1.57
C VAL A 239 3.96 11.13 -2.87
N MET A 240 4.03 12.47 -2.86
CA MET A 240 4.31 13.28 -4.05
C MET A 240 5.59 12.84 -4.76
N MET A 241 6.68 12.63 -4.01
CA MET A 241 7.95 12.17 -4.60
C MET A 241 7.82 10.76 -5.18
N CYS A 242 7.19 9.83 -4.43
CA CYS A 242 7.03 8.44 -4.85
C CYS A 242 6.14 8.29 -6.07
N ASP A 243 5.05 9.05 -6.16
CA ASP A 243 4.11 9.07 -7.28
C ASP A 243 4.84 9.46 -8.59
N GLY A 244 5.47 10.63 -8.61
CA GLY A 244 6.20 11.08 -9.79
C GLY A 244 7.34 10.15 -10.21
N ILE A 245 8.06 9.57 -9.24
CA ILE A 245 9.16 8.63 -9.51
C ILE A 245 8.63 7.31 -10.05
N GLU A 246 7.55 6.75 -9.45
CA GLU A 246 6.96 5.49 -9.90
C GLU A 246 6.47 5.61 -11.34
N ALA A 247 5.66 6.64 -11.62
CA ALA A 247 5.13 6.89 -12.96
C ALA A 247 6.22 7.03 -14.01
N ALA A 248 7.26 7.82 -13.71
CA ALA A 248 8.37 8.02 -14.66
C ALA A 248 9.28 6.79 -14.77
N SER A 249 9.42 5.97 -13.73
CA SER A 249 10.27 4.77 -13.77
C SER A 249 9.77 3.73 -14.79
N ARG A 250 8.45 3.70 -15.05
CA ARG A 250 7.84 2.81 -16.07
C ARG A 250 8.24 3.16 -17.50
N THR A 251 8.64 4.41 -17.75
CA THR A 251 9.02 4.89 -19.08
C THR A 251 10.51 4.68 -19.38
N LEU A 252 11.30 4.22 -18.41
CA LEU A 252 12.72 3.96 -18.62
C LEU A 252 12.95 2.73 -19.51
N PRO A 253 13.65 2.86 -20.65
CA PRO A 253 13.96 1.71 -21.51
C PRO A 253 14.80 0.65 -20.79
N VAL A 254 15.72 1.08 -19.92
CA VAL A 254 16.60 0.21 -19.13
C VAL A 254 16.62 0.72 -17.70
N PRO A 255 15.84 0.13 -16.79
CA PRO A 255 15.74 0.54 -15.39
C PRO A 255 16.90 -0.02 -14.54
N ASN A 256 18.14 0.28 -14.92
CA ASN A 256 19.30 -0.05 -14.10
C ASN A 256 19.46 0.97 -12.96
N ARG A 257 20.34 0.64 -11.99
CA ARG A 257 20.54 1.45 -10.78
C ARG A 257 20.96 2.90 -11.11
N GLU A 258 21.79 3.11 -12.12
CA GLU A 258 22.28 4.44 -12.50
C GLU A 258 21.17 5.27 -13.12
N ASN A 259 20.42 4.72 -14.08
CA ASN A 259 19.28 5.38 -14.71
C ASN A 259 18.18 5.72 -13.71
N LEU A 260 17.88 4.79 -12.78
CA LEU A 260 16.93 5.02 -11.68
C LEU A 260 17.41 6.14 -10.76
N LYS A 261 18.71 6.18 -10.40
CA LYS A 261 19.27 7.24 -9.57
C LYS A 261 19.13 8.61 -10.26
N ASN A 262 19.51 8.71 -11.53
CA ASN A 262 19.43 9.95 -12.31
C ASN A 262 17.96 10.42 -12.44
N LEU A 263 17.02 9.49 -12.65
CA LEU A 263 15.60 9.80 -12.69
C LEU A 263 15.08 10.36 -11.35
N ILE A 264 15.41 9.71 -10.24
CA ILE A 264 15.04 10.14 -8.89
C ILE A 264 15.60 11.53 -8.62
N ASP A 265 16.90 11.76 -8.90
CA ASP A 265 17.55 13.05 -8.71
C ASP A 265 16.87 14.14 -9.54
N LYS A 266 16.54 13.88 -10.80
CA LYS A 266 15.85 14.82 -11.69
C LYS A 266 14.47 15.20 -11.16
N ILE A 267 13.65 14.21 -10.76
CA ILE A 267 12.27 14.45 -10.30
C ILE A 267 12.28 15.22 -8.98
N VAL A 268 13.06 14.77 -8.00
CA VAL A 268 13.12 15.42 -6.69
C VAL A 268 13.67 16.84 -6.80
N SER A 269 14.70 17.06 -7.63
CA SER A 269 15.20 18.41 -7.90
C SER A 269 14.13 19.30 -8.56
N GLY A 270 13.32 18.75 -9.46
CA GLY A 270 12.19 19.47 -10.06
C GLY A 270 11.14 19.89 -9.01
N ILE A 271 10.78 18.99 -8.09
CA ILE A 271 9.85 19.25 -6.99
C ILE A 271 10.38 20.38 -6.08
N ILE A 272 11.67 20.33 -5.72
CA ILE A 272 12.32 21.36 -4.90
C ILE A 272 12.36 22.71 -5.64
N ASN A 273 12.81 22.71 -6.89
CA ASN A 273 12.93 23.94 -7.70
C ASN A 273 11.57 24.61 -7.93
N ASN A 274 10.50 23.81 -8.04
CA ASN A 274 9.12 24.29 -8.11
C ASN A 274 8.54 24.66 -6.73
N ARG A 275 9.36 24.67 -5.68
CA ARG A 275 8.98 25.08 -4.32
C ARG A 275 7.82 24.29 -3.74
N GLN A 276 7.65 23.02 -4.14
CA GLN A 276 6.52 22.21 -3.67
C GLN A 276 6.71 21.71 -2.23
N LEU A 277 7.94 21.70 -1.71
CA LEU A 277 8.25 21.24 -0.37
C LEU A 277 8.39 22.38 0.67
N ASP A 278 8.14 23.63 0.28
CA ASP A 278 8.36 24.80 1.14
C ASP A 278 7.43 24.82 2.38
N GLU A 279 6.28 24.15 2.30
CA GLU A 279 5.27 24.14 3.36
C GLU A 279 5.29 22.87 4.22
N CYS A 280 6.21 21.92 3.95
CA CYS A 280 6.32 20.69 4.70
C CYS A 280 7.59 20.66 5.56
N PRO A 281 7.58 19.97 6.73
CA PRO A 281 8.71 19.95 7.67
C PRO A 281 9.76 18.87 7.29
N LEU A 282 10.15 18.79 6.00
CA LEU A 282 11.21 17.92 5.51
C LEU A 282 12.55 18.65 5.47
N SER A 283 13.57 18.09 6.11
CA SER A 283 14.94 18.57 5.97
C SER A 283 15.59 18.02 4.68
N MET A 284 16.65 18.69 4.20
CA MET A 284 17.45 18.16 3.08
C MET A 284 18.06 16.79 3.39
N ARG A 285 18.34 16.50 4.66
CA ARG A 285 18.78 15.18 5.12
C ARG A 285 17.68 14.14 4.94
N ASP A 286 16.45 14.45 5.33
CA ASP A 286 15.29 13.58 5.13
C ASP A 286 15.09 13.28 3.65
N ILE A 287 15.12 14.31 2.79
CA ILE A 287 14.97 14.17 1.33
C ILE A 287 16.04 13.22 0.75
N ASN A 288 17.29 13.35 1.14
CA ASN A 288 18.35 12.46 0.68
C ASN A 288 18.15 11.01 1.17
N THR A 289 17.66 10.84 2.37
CA THR A 289 17.34 9.51 2.93
C THR A 289 16.15 8.87 2.19
N VAL A 290 15.10 9.65 1.90
CA VAL A 290 13.94 9.23 1.08
C VAL A 290 14.40 8.79 -0.31
N LYS A 291 15.20 9.60 -1.01
CA LYS A 291 15.78 9.24 -2.33
C LYS A 291 16.53 7.92 -2.30
N ALA A 292 17.38 7.72 -1.28
CA ALA A 292 18.15 6.48 -1.12
C ALA A 292 17.24 5.27 -0.83
N SER A 293 16.16 5.45 -0.08
CA SER A 293 15.17 4.40 0.19
C SER A 293 14.41 4.02 -1.07
N ILE A 294 13.90 5.00 -1.83
CA ILE A 294 13.19 4.77 -3.10
C ILE A 294 14.10 4.05 -4.10
N LEU A 295 15.37 4.47 -4.22
CA LEU A 295 16.33 3.83 -5.11
C LEU A 295 16.54 2.35 -4.76
N ARG A 296 16.68 2.01 -3.48
CA ARG A 296 16.81 0.61 -3.03
C ARG A 296 15.58 -0.20 -3.41
N SER A 297 14.38 0.31 -3.12
CA SER A 297 13.12 -0.38 -3.39
C SER A 297 12.89 -0.60 -4.88
N LEU A 298 13.10 0.40 -5.72
CA LEU A 298 12.98 0.28 -7.18
C LEU A 298 14.03 -0.65 -7.76
N THR A 299 15.28 -0.57 -7.30
CA THR A 299 16.34 -1.47 -7.77
C THR A 299 15.99 -2.92 -7.47
N SER A 300 15.48 -3.23 -6.27
CA SER A 300 15.01 -4.56 -5.92
C SER A 300 13.83 -5.02 -6.78
N HIS A 301 12.86 -4.12 -7.04
CA HIS A 301 11.70 -4.42 -7.88
C HIS A 301 12.09 -4.79 -9.32
N TYR A 302 13.02 -4.07 -9.93
CA TYR A 302 13.45 -4.32 -11.30
C TYR A 302 14.47 -5.46 -11.44
N HIS A 303 15.31 -5.73 -10.41
CA HIS A 303 16.24 -6.86 -10.41
C HIS A 303 15.56 -8.23 -10.31
N ASN A 304 14.40 -8.35 -9.68
CA ASN A 304 13.65 -9.62 -9.60
C ASN A 304 13.03 -10.07 -10.94
N ARG A 305 13.21 -9.30 -12.02
CA ARG A 305 12.89 -9.70 -13.40
C ARG A 305 14.08 -10.27 -14.14
N VAL A 306 14.88 -11.13 -13.50
CA VAL A 306 15.91 -11.92 -14.20
C VAL A 306 15.19 -12.86 -15.17
N ALA A 307 15.47 -12.71 -16.46
CA ALA A 307 15.01 -13.65 -17.48
C ALA A 307 15.48 -15.06 -17.08
N TYR A 308 14.54 -15.98 -16.90
CA TYR A 308 14.86 -17.39 -16.85
C TYR A 308 15.64 -17.76 -18.12
N PRO A 309 16.83 -18.38 -18.04
CA PRO A 309 17.53 -18.83 -19.24
C PRO A 309 16.63 -19.80 -19.98
N ASP A 310 16.38 -19.52 -21.25
CA ASP A 310 15.63 -20.41 -22.12
C ASP A 310 16.21 -21.83 -22.01
N SER A 311 15.36 -22.82 -21.77
CA SER A 311 15.71 -24.25 -21.67
C SER A 311 16.44 -24.81 -22.91
N LYS A 312 16.52 -24.05 -24.00
CA LYS A 312 17.26 -24.35 -25.22
C LYS A 312 18.80 -24.23 -25.08
N THR A 313 19.30 -23.55 -24.06
CA THR A 313 20.76 -23.41 -23.84
C THR A 313 21.34 -24.42 -22.88
N MET A 314 20.54 -25.23 -22.17
CA MET A 314 21.04 -26.30 -21.30
C MET A 314 21.37 -27.61 -22.05
N GLY A 315 21.04 -27.71 -23.35
CA GLY A 315 21.25 -28.92 -24.15
C GLY A 315 22.60 -29.05 -24.85
N LYS A 316 23.54 -28.10 -24.68
CA LYS A 316 24.85 -28.10 -25.41
C LYS A 316 26.09 -28.13 -24.53
N ARG A 317 26.03 -28.64 -23.32
CA ARG A 317 27.22 -28.96 -22.51
C ARG A 317 27.09 -30.37 -21.91
N SER A 318 27.59 -31.33 -22.59
CA SER A 318 28.40 -32.50 -22.17
C SER A 318 28.25 -33.66 -23.15
N ALA A 319 29.01 -33.59 -24.22
CA ALA A 319 29.40 -34.79 -24.99
C ALA A 319 30.92 -34.83 -24.97
N THR A 320 31.52 -35.17 -23.82
CA THR A 320 32.90 -35.67 -23.74
C THR A 320 33.04 -36.50 -22.47
N SER A 321 33.35 -37.78 -22.71
CA SER A 321 33.90 -38.78 -21.76
C SER A 321 33.00 -39.27 -20.60
N ALA A 322 32.29 -40.37 -20.84
CA ALA A 322 31.95 -41.32 -19.80
C ALA A 322 32.80 -42.60 -19.96
N PRO A 323 33.34 -43.17 -18.87
CA PRO A 323 34.06 -44.46 -18.94
C PRO A 323 33.07 -45.62 -19.03
N SER A 324 33.44 -46.61 -19.82
CA SER A 324 32.73 -47.87 -20.06
C SER A 324 32.54 -48.71 -18.78
N VAL A 325 31.31 -49.16 -18.52
CA VAL A 325 30.97 -50.20 -17.53
C VAL A 325 30.29 -51.36 -18.27
N PRO A 326 30.57 -52.67 -17.91
CA PRO A 326 30.25 -53.79 -18.75
C PRO A 326 28.78 -54.21 -18.77
N GLN A 327 28.33 -54.74 -19.91
CA GLN A 327 27.02 -55.33 -20.15
C GLN A 327 26.78 -56.56 -19.26
N ALA A 328 25.64 -56.64 -18.60
CA ALA A 328 25.03 -57.85 -18.08
C ALA A 328 23.63 -58.01 -18.73
N ALA A 329 23.37 -59.27 -19.07
CA ALA A 329 22.37 -59.82 -19.94
C ALA A 329 20.93 -59.34 -19.87
N ALA A 330 20.34 -59.31 -21.06
CA ALA A 330 18.93 -59.11 -21.31
C ALA A 330 18.07 -60.28 -20.84
N THR A 331 16.97 -60.01 -20.13
CA THR A 331 15.82 -60.92 -20.04
C THR A 331 14.57 -60.16 -20.51
N SER A 332 13.87 -60.81 -21.41
CA SER A 332 12.73 -60.34 -22.19
C SER A 332 11.51 -59.99 -21.36
N SER A 333 10.90 -58.81 -21.66
CA SER A 333 9.65 -58.34 -21.10
C SER A 333 8.51 -58.55 -22.11
N GLU A 334 7.95 -59.76 -22.21
CA GLU A 334 6.71 -60.02 -22.97
C GLU A 334 5.52 -60.45 -22.09
N ASP A 335 5.63 -60.52 -20.77
CA ASP A 335 4.57 -61.07 -19.91
C ASP A 335 3.75 -60.06 -19.08
N VAL A 336 3.80 -58.78 -19.36
CA VAL A 336 3.05 -57.77 -18.55
C VAL A 336 1.83 -57.13 -19.27
N LYS A 337 1.60 -57.48 -20.56
CA LYS A 337 0.44 -56.91 -21.32
C LYS A 337 -0.84 -57.74 -21.30
N ALA A 338 -0.88 -58.91 -20.60
CA ALA A 338 -2.07 -59.79 -20.62
C ALA A 338 -2.97 -59.70 -19.36
N LYS A 339 -2.63 -58.89 -18.35
CA LYS A 339 -3.44 -58.82 -17.09
C LYS A 339 -4.29 -57.55 -16.88
N THR A 340 -4.19 -56.57 -17.75
CA THR A 340 -4.96 -55.28 -17.60
C THR A 340 -6.19 -55.19 -18.46
N ALA A 341 -6.52 -56.21 -19.29
CA ALA A 341 -7.68 -56.21 -20.17
C ALA A 341 -8.91 -56.94 -19.62
N THR A 342 -8.82 -57.60 -18.45
CA THR A 342 -9.91 -58.45 -17.91
C THR A 342 -10.69 -57.84 -16.75
N GLU A 343 -10.22 -56.72 -16.18
CA GLU A 343 -10.92 -56.07 -15.07
C GLU A 343 -11.85 -54.88 -15.44
N ALA A 344 -11.88 -54.46 -16.71
CA ALA A 344 -12.70 -53.36 -17.17
C ALA A 344 -14.12 -53.75 -17.69
N LYS A 345 -14.52 -55.04 -17.58
CA LYS A 345 -15.82 -55.56 -18.07
C LYS A 345 -16.77 -56.11 -16.98
N LYS A 346 -16.59 -55.74 -15.73
CA LYS A 346 -17.46 -56.22 -14.62
C LYS A 346 -17.99 -55.13 -13.72
N LYS A 347 -18.27 -53.97 -14.25
CA LYS A 347 -18.92 -52.86 -13.51
C LYS A 347 -19.94 -52.11 -14.33
N ASP A 348 -20.67 -52.77 -15.25
CA ASP A 348 -21.94 -52.32 -15.79
C ASP A 348 -22.79 -53.56 -16.05
N SER A 349 -23.52 -53.99 -15.03
CA SER A 349 -24.72 -54.77 -15.03
C SER A 349 -25.41 -54.61 -13.67
#